data_db851440dcf7b44e1c99e8374786f3c1
#
_entry.id   db851440dcf7b44e1c99e8374786f3c1
#
_cell.length_a   1.000
_cell.length_b   1.000
_cell.length_c   1.000
_cell.angle_alpha   90.00
_cell.angle_beta   90.00
_cell.angle_gamma   90.00
#
_symmetry.space_group_name_H-M   'P 1'
#
loop_
_entity.id
_entity.type
_entity.pdbx_description
1 polymer ?
#
loop_
_entity_poly.entity_id
_entity_poly.type
_entity_poly.pdbx_seq_one_letter_code
_entity_poly.pdbx_strand_id
1 'polypeptide(L)'
;MSWYVRLARLSDAERIYDINMGSLGYDYPLCDTRERLEKILSRPTDRVWVVCREEDGLVCGYLHAADYEVLYMGSMKNILALAVDEAFQGVGLGRLLLNAVEDWARDCGCYAVRLVSGFNRVNAHQFYLHCGYRMRKEEKNLIKELY
;
A
#
# COMPACT_ATOMS: atom_id res chain seq x y z
N MET A 1 23.08 -2.97 -0.30
CA MET A 1 22.10 -3.22 0.75
C MET A 1 20.97 -4.06 0.17
N SER A 2 20.56 -5.09 0.86
CA SER A 2 19.56 -6.05 0.34
C SER A 2 18.25 -5.91 1.06
N TRP A 3 17.16 -6.19 0.34
CA TRP A 3 15.78 -6.01 0.80
C TRP A 3 14.96 -7.24 0.45
N TYR A 4 13.92 -7.50 1.23
CA TYR A 4 12.95 -8.54 0.92
C TYR A 4 11.55 -8.10 1.29
N VAL A 5 10.56 -8.68 0.60
CA VAL A 5 9.14 -8.42 0.83
C VAL A 5 8.51 -9.66 1.46
N ARG A 6 7.69 -9.45 2.47
CA ARG A 6 6.89 -10.51 3.09
C ARG A 6 5.51 -10.00 3.46
N LEU A 7 4.60 -10.89 3.75
CA LEU A 7 3.31 -10.50 4.31
C LEU A 7 3.52 -9.89 5.71
N ALA A 8 2.72 -8.88 6.02
CA ALA A 8 2.77 -8.22 7.32
C ALA A 8 2.30 -9.14 8.44
N ARG A 9 2.78 -8.86 9.63
CA ARG A 9 2.39 -9.51 10.89
C ARG A 9 1.88 -8.46 11.84
N LEU A 10 1.16 -8.88 12.88
CA LEU A 10 0.66 -7.92 13.86
C LEU A 10 1.81 -7.14 14.53
N SER A 11 2.96 -7.78 14.72
CA SER A 11 4.15 -7.12 15.28
C SER A 11 4.70 -5.97 14.42
N ASP A 12 4.24 -5.83 13.18
CA ASP A 12 4.66 -4.73 12.30
C ASP A 12 3.87 -3.43 12.54
N ALA A 13 2.85 -3.45 13.40
CA ALA A 13 1.96 -2.31 13.60
C ALA A 13 2.70 -1.03 13.99
N GLU A 14 3.70 -1.12 14.86
CA GLU A 14 4.45 0.04 15.33
C GLU A 14 5.22 0.71 14.18
N ARG A 15 5.89 -0.08 13.33
CA ARG A 15 6.60 0.47 12.19
C ARG A 15 5.65 1.05 11.14
N ILE A 16 4.51 0.41 10.91
CA ILE A 16 3.48 0.94 10.02
C ILE A 16 2.99 2.29 10.55
N TYR A 17 2.74 2.39 11.85
CA TYR A 17 2.38 3.65 12.50
C TYR A 17 3.44 4.73 12.25
N ASP A 18 4.72 4.42 12.49
CA ASP A 18 5.82 5.38 12.30
C ASP A 18 5.90 5.84 10.85
N ILE A 19 5.76 4.92 9.89
CA ILE A 19 5.81 5.22 8.47
C ILE A 19 4.63 6.11 8.04
N ASN A 20 3.43 5.81 8.55
CA ASN A 20 2.26 6.65 8.27
C ASN A 20 2.44 8.08 8.76
N MET A 21 3.00 8.27 9.95
CA MET A 21 3.27 9.60 10.45
C MET A 21 4.33 10.33 9.63
N GLY A 22 5.44 9.67 9.37
CA GLY A 22 6.58 10.30 8.70
C GLY A 22 6.36 10.56 7.22
N SER A 23 5.78 9.59 6.51
CA SER A 23 5.71 9.63 5.05
C SER A 23 4.36 10.08 4.51
N LEU A 24 3.27 9.82 5.22
CA LEU A 24 1.92 10.17 4.77
C LEU A 24 1.28 11.28 5.62
N GLY A 25 1.88 11.62 6.75
CA GLY A 25 1.35 12.67 7.63
C GLY A 25 0.10 12.26 8.42
N TYR A 26 -0.16 10.95 8.56
CA TYR A 26 -1.29 10.46 9.33
C TYR A 26 -0.89 10.14 10.76
N ASP A 27 -1.56 10.78 11.72
CA ASP A 27 -1.38 10.54 13.15
C ASP A 27 -2.55 9.72 13.68
N TYR A 28 -2.71 8.51 13.14
CA TYR A 28 -3.72 7.57 13.63
C TYR A 28 -3.12 6.81 14.81
N PRO A 29 -3.74 6.82 16.01
CA PRO A 29 -3.12 6.28 17.21
C PRO A 29 -2.61 4.84 17.06
N LEU A 30 -1.46 4.54 17.71
CA LEU A 30 -0.84 3.22 17.56
C LEU A 30 -1.77 2.07 17.99
N CYS A 31 -2.52 2.24 19.08
CA CYS A 31 -3.44 1.20 19.53
C CYS A 31 -4.54 0.94 18.50
N ASP A 32 -5.02 1.98 17.85
CA ASP A 32 -6.03 1.86 16.78
C ASP A 32 -5.42 1.27 15.51
N THR A 33 -4.18 1.63 15.19
CA THR A 33 -3.44 1.04 14.07
C THR A 33 -3.28 -0.47 14.26
N ARG A 34 -2.90 -0.90 15.46
CA ARG A 34 -2.71 -2.32 15.77
C ARG A 34 -4.03 -3.08 15.65
N GLU A 35 -5.09 -2.55 16.23
CA GLU A 35 -6.42 -3.16 16.18
C GLU A 35 -6.92 -3.28 14.74
N ARG A 36 -6.72 -2.22 13.94
CA ARG A 36 -7.10 -2.21 12.54
C ARG A 36 -6.28 -3.22 11.72
N LEU A 37 -4.98 -3.29 11.97
CA LEU A 37 -4.12 -4.25 11.28
C LEU A 37 -4.55 -5.69 11.57
N GLU A 38 -4.85 -5.99 12.83
CA GLU A 38 -5.35 -7.33 13.20
C GLU A 38 -6.62 -7.68 12.42
N LYS A 39 -7.55 -6.74 12.33
CA LYS A 39 -8.78 -6.91 11.57
C LYS A 39 -8.51 -7.14 10.09
N ILE A 40 -7.63 -6.35 9.50
CA ILE A 40 -7.30 -6.47 8.07
C ILE A 40 -6.60 -7.79 7.77
N LEU A 41 -5.67 -8.21 8.62
CA LEU A 41 -4.94 -9.47 8.43
C LEU A 41 -5.85 -10.71 8.48
N SER A 42 -7.02 -10.59 9.10
CA SER A 42 -8.00 -11.68 9.16
C SER A 42 -8.91 -11.75 7.95
N ARG A 43 -8.86 -10.77 7.05
CA ARG A 43 -9.74 -10.72 5.88
C ARG A 43 -9.14 -11.46 4.69
N PRO A 44 -9.89 -12.37 4.04
CA PRO A 44 -9.38 -13.02 2.83
C PRO A 44 -9.31 -12.07 1.62
N THR A 45 -10.00 -10.92 1.69
CA THR A 45 -10.07 -9.94 0.60
C THR A 45 -8.90 -8.98 0.58
N ASP A 46 -8.11 -8.92 1.66
CA ASP A 46 -7.04 -7.92 1.81
C ASP A 46 -5.69 -8.59 2.00
N ARG A 47 -4.64 -7.91 1.57
CA ARG A 47 -3.27 -8.26 1.93
C ARG A 47 -2.48 -7.02 2.28
N VAL A 48 -1.57 -7.18 3.22
CA VAL A 48 -0.60 -6.17 3.59
C VAL A 48 0.79 -6.79 3.46
N TRP A 49 1.68 -6.12 2.72
CA TRP A 49 3.08 -6.51 2.59
C TRP A 49 3.95 -5.47 3.26
N VAL A 50 5.08 -5.91 3.75
CA VAL A 50 6.14 -5.02 4.23
C VAL A 50 7.41 -5.33 3.46
N VAL A 51 8.23 -4.29 3.25
CA VAL A 51 9.56 -4.45 2.70
C VAL A 51 10.56 -4.22 3.82
N CYS A 52 11.48 -5.17 3.98
CA CYS A 52 12.39 -5.22 5.11
C CYS A 52 13.84 -5.19 4.65
N ARG A 53 14.67 -4.58 5.46
CA ARG A 53 16.13 -4.62 5.29
C ARG A 53 16.64 -5.98 5.76
N GLU A 54 17.40 -6.67 4.91
CA GLU A 54 17.88 -8.03 5.25
C GLU A 54 18.80 -8.05 6.46
N GLU A 55 19.59 -7.03 6.63
CA GLU A 55 20.59 -6.95 7.70
C GLU A 55 20.01 -7.15 9.10
N ASP A 56 18.84 -6.57 9.38
CA ASP A 56 18.24 -6.59 10.72
C ASP A 56 16.72 -6.81 10.71
N GLY A 57 16.12 -6.98 9.54
CA GLY A 57 14.68 -7.18 9.44
C GLY A 57 13.85 -5.92 9.65
N LEU A 58 14.47 -4.74 9.68
CA LEU A 58 13.73 -3.50 9.86
C LEU A 58 12.73 -3.29 8.74
N VAL A 59 11.47 -3.05 9.10
CA VAL A 59 10.42 -2.69 8.15
C VAL A 59 10.64 -1.26 7.66
N CYS A 60 10.81 -1.08 6.36
CA CYS A 60 11.13 0.20 5.74
C CYS A 60 10.01 0.73 4.84
N GLY A 61 8.96 -0.03 4.64
CA GLY A 61 7.81 0.37 3.85
C GLY A 61 6.71 -0.67 3.90
N TYR A 62 5.52 -0.30 3.47
CA TYR A 62 4.40 -1.23 3.41
C TYR A 62 3.45 -0.90 2.27
N LEU A 63 2.66 -1.90 1.87
CA LEU A 63 1.57 -1.75 0.91
C LEU A 63 0.37 -2.53 1.42
N HIS A 64 -0.79 -1.87 1.42
CA HIS A 64 -2.08 -2.50 1.70
C HIS A 64 -2.92 -2.47 0.44
N ALA A 65 -3.42 -3.63 0.04
CA ALA A 65 -4.31 -3.76 -1.11
C ALA A 65 -5.49 -4.66 -0.77
N ALA A 66 -6.58 -4.49 -1.52
CA ALA A 66 -7.80 -5.25 -1.33
C ALA A 66 -8.40 -5.63 -2.69
N ASP A 67 -9.25 -6.64 -2.68
CA ASP A 67 -10.08 -6.99 -3.83
C ASP A 67 -10.90 -5.78 -4.27
N TYR A 68 -11.01 -5.60 -5.57
CA TYR A 68 -11.84 -4.57 -6.14
C TYR A 68 -12.69 -5.18 -7.24
N GLU A 69 -13.95 -5.43 -6.93
CA GLU A 69 -14.90 -6.02 -7.85
C GLU A 69 -16.12 -5.12 -7.98
N VAL A 70 -16.44 -4.76 -9.20
CA VAL A 70 -17.61 -3.94 -9.54
C VAL A 70 -18.42 -4.66 -10.60
N LEU A 71 -19.68 -4.26 -10.75
CA LEU A 71 -20.60 -4.99 -11.62
C LEU A 71 -20.37 -4.74 -13.13
N TYR A 72 -19.45 -3.85 -13.48
CA TYR A 72 -19.26 -3.39 -14.88
C TYR A 72 -17.84 -3.49 -15.37
N MET A 73 -16.95 -4.14 -14.65
CA MET A 73 -15.55 -4.35 -15.05
C MET A 73 -15.05 -5.68 -14.52
N GLY A 74 -14.00 -6.21 -15.10
CA GLY A 74 -13.31 -7.39 -14.57
C GLY A 74 -12.67 -7.13 -13.22
N SER A 75 -12.28 -8.21 -12.55
CA SER A 75 -11.68 -8.14 -11.21
C SER A 75 -10.35 -7.44 -11.22
N MET A 76 -10.10 -6.63 -10.21
CA MET A 76 -8.85 -5.90 -10.00
C MET A 76 -8.41 -6.02 -8.54
N LYS A 77 -7.18 -5.62 -8.27
CA LYS A 77 -6.72 -5.30 -6.93
C LYS A 77 -6.62 -3.78 -6.78
N ASN A 78 -7.02 -3.27 -5.64
CA ASN A 78 -6.99 -1.84 -5.34
C ASN A 78 -5.96 -1.58 -4.26
N ILE A 79 -4.97 -0.74 -4.56
CA ILE A 79 -3.98 -0.31 -3.58
C ILE A 79 -4.61 0.78 -2.72
N LEU A 80 -4.71 0.53 -1.42
CA LEU A 80 -5.27 1.47 -0.44
C LEU A 80 -4.20 2.34 0.20
N ALA A 81 -2.98 1.82 0.32
CA ALA A 81 -1.86 2.56 0.86
C ALA A 81 -0.54 1.99 0.34
N LEU A 82 0.39 2.85 0.04
CA LEU A 82 1.79 2.51 -0.28
C LEU A 82 2.65 3.60 0.33
N ALA A 83 3.52 3.24 1.24
CA ALA A 83 4.39 4.18 1.91
C ALA A 83 5.77 3.56 2.17
N VAL A 84 6.81 4.36 1.94
CA VAL A 84 8.20 4.00 2.22
C VAL A 84 8.73 5.03 3.23
N ASP A 85 9.42 4.55 4.26
CA ASP A 85 10.07 5.40 5.25
C ASP A 85 10.98 6.41 4.53
N GLU A 86 10.89 7.67 4.94
CA GLU A 86 11.65 8.76 4.31
C GLU A 86 13.15 8.49 4.26
N ALA A 87 13.69 7.79 5.27
CA ALA A 87 15.10 7.45 5.33
C ALA A 87 15.53 6.45 4.25
N PHE A 88 14.58 5.77 3.61
CA PHE A 88 14.86 4.68 2.66
C PHE A 88 14.23 4.90 1.29
N GLN A 89 13.80 6.12 0.99
CA GLN A 89 13.24 6.45 -0.33
C GLN A 89 14.34 6.53 -1.40
N GLY A 90 13.94 6.33 -2.64
CA GLY A 90 14.86 6.49 -3.78
C GLY A 90 15.73 5.27 -4.09
N VAL A 91 15.50 4.13 -3.43
CA VAL A 91 16.30 2.90 -3.64
C VAL A 91 15.47 1.74 -4.20
N GLY A 92 14.25 2.00 -4.65
CA GLY A 92 13.43 1.00 -5.35
C GLY A 92 12.49 0.20 -4.47
N LEU A 93 12.27 0.57 -3.22
CA LEU A 93 11.41 -0.20 -2.30
C LEU A 93 9.94 -0.17 -2.72
N GLY A 94 9.46 0.96 -3.21
CA GLY A 94 8.09 1.06 -3.71
C GLY A 94 7.83 0.10 -4.86
N ARG A 95 8.78 -0.05 -5.78
CA ARG A 95 8.66 -0.99 -6.89
C ARG A 95 8.60 -2.43 -6.41
N LEU A 96 9.40 -2.80 -5.40
CA LEU A 96 9.33 -4.15 -4.83
C LEU A 96 7.95 -4.44 -4.26
N LEU A 97 7.35 -3.47 -3.58
CA LEU A 97 6.00 -3.60 -3.04
C LEU A 97 4.95 -3.70 -4.15
N LEU A 98 5.09 -2.91 -5.21
CA LEU A 98 4.18 -3.01 -6.36
C LEU A 98 4.28 -4.38 -7.04
N ASN A 99 5.48 -4.93 -7.17
CA ASN A 99 5.66 -6.26 -7.74
C ASN A 99 4.85 -7.30 -6.94
N ALA A 100 4.84 -7.19 -5.62
CA ALA A 100 4.10 -8.14 -4.78
C ALA A 100 2.60 -8.09 -5.03
N VAL A 101 1.99 -6.92 -5.09
CA VAL A 101 0.56 -6.80 -5.36
C VAL A 101 0.22 -7.22 -6.79
N GLU A 102 1.09 -6.92 -7.74
CA GLU A 102 0.88 -7.32 -9.14
C GLU A 102 0.92 -8.85 -9.29
N ASP A 103 1.83 -9.53 -8.61
CA ASP A 103 1.89 -10.97 -8.59
C ASP A 103 0.62 -11.57 -7.97
N TRP A 104 0.16 -11.00 -6.86
CA TRP A 104 -1.09 -11.43 -6.25
C TRP A 104 -2.28 -11.27 -7.22
N ALA A 105 -2.33 -10.14 -7.92
CA ALA A 105 -3.38 -9.89 -8.90
C ALA A 105 -3.36 -10.93 -10.02
N ARG A 106 -2.17 -11.27 -10.54
CA ARG A 106 -2.02 -12.31 -11.58
C ARG A 106 -2.46 -13.67 -11.07
N ASP A 107 -2.06 -14.03 -9.87
CA ASP A 107 -2.43 -15.31 -9.25
C ASP A 107 -3.94 -15.45 -9.06
N CYS A 108 -4.63 -14.34 -8.83
CA CYS A 108 -6.09 -14.32 -8.68
C CYS A 108 -6.85 -14.14 -9.99
N GLY A 109 -6.15 -14.06 -11.14
CA GLY A 109 -6.79 -13.87 -12.43
C GLY A 109 -7.32 -12.46 -12.66
N CYS A 110 -6.83 -11.47 -11.93
CA CYS A 110 -7.21 -10.08 -12.12
C CYS A 110 -6.57 -9.52 -13.39
N TYR A 111 -7.29 -8.61 -14.07
CA TYR A 111 -6.72 -8.00 -15.28
C TYR A 111 -5.94 -6.72 -14.99
N ALA A 112 -6.05 -6.15 -13.80
CA ALA A 112 -5.41 -4.88 -13.49
C ALA A 112 -5.20 -4.69 -11.98
N VAL A 113 -4.29 -3.79 -11.67
CA VAL A 113 -4.10 -3.21 -10.34
C VAL A 113 -4.40 -1.73 -10.47
N ARG A 114 -5.19 -1.18 -9.57
CA ARG A 114 -5.59 0.23 -9.59
C ARG A 114 -5.25 0.92 -8.29
N LEU A 115 -5.18 2.24 -8.33
CA LEU A 115 -5.09 3.07 -7.14
C LEU A 115 -5.68 4.44 -7.44
N VAL A 116 -6.00 5.18 -6.38
CA VAL A 116 -6.37 6.58 -6.45
C VAL A 116 -5.33 7.35 -5.64
N SER A 117 -4.75 8.40 -6.24
CA SER A 117 -3.75 9.24 -5.60
C SER A 117 -4.23 10.69 -5.60
N GLY A 118 -3.98 11.41 -4.51
CA GLY A 118 -4.37 12.80 -4.40
C GLY A 118 -3.86 13.65 -5.57
N PHE A 119 -4.67 14.58 -6.03
CA PHE A 119 -4.38 15.41 -7.21
C PHE A 119 -3.03 16.14 -7.11
N ASN A 120 -2.67 16.60 -5.92
CA ASN A 120 -1.45 17.36 -5.69
C ASN A 120 -0.21 16.52 -5.36
N ARG A 121 -0.32 15.18 -5.38
CA ARG A 121 0.82 14.28 -5.10
C ARG A 121 1.59 13.98 -6.38
N VAL A 122 2.21 15.00 -6.95
CA VAL A 122 2.88 14.92 -8.27
C VAL A 122 4.02 13.92 -8.29
N ASN A 123 4.83 13.86 -7.24
CA ASN A 123 5.95 12.90 -7.17
C ASN A 123 5.47 11.46 -7.14
N ALA A 124 4.37 11.18 -6.44
CA ALA A 124 3.77 9.86 -6.43
C ALA A 124 3.24 9.50 -7.81
N HIS A 125 2.60 10.44 -8.52
CA HIS A 125 2.14 10.21 -9.88
C HIS A 125 3.28 9.84 -10.82
N GLN A 126 4.40 10.54 -10.75
CA GLN A 126 5.59 10.24 -11.55
C GLN A 126 6.12 8.84 -11.26
N PHE A 127 6.17 8.46 -9.99
CA PHE A 127 6.57 7.11 -9.58
C PHE A 127 5.68 6.04 -10.21
N TYR A 128 4.35 6.19 -10.11
CA TYR A 128 3.43 5.21 -10.67
C TYR A 128 3.53 5.12 -12.19
N LEU A 129 3.63 6.26 -12.88
CA LEU A 129 3.80 6.28 -14.33
C LEU A 129 5.10 5.57 -14.73
N HIS A 130 6.17 5.79 -13.99
CA HIS A 130 7.46 5.12 -14.23
C HIS A 130 7.35 3.59 -14.03
N CYS A 131 6.49 3.15 -13.13
CA CYS A 131 6.23 1.74 -12.89
C CYS A 131 5.22 1.10 -13.85
N GLY A 132 4.80 1.82 -14.89
CA GLY A 132 3.90 1.30 -15.92
C GLY A 132 2.42 1.55 -15.68
N TYR A 133 2.07 2.29 -14.63
CA TYR A 133 0.69 2.70 -14.40
C TYR A 133 0.36 3.87 -15.31
N ARG A 134 -0.89 3.94 -15.75
CA ARG A 134 -1.36 5.07 -16.56
C ARG A 134 -2.49 5.80 -15.85
N MET A 135 -2.56 7.09 -16.03
CA MET A 135 -3.67 7.88 -15.51
C MET A 135 -4.91 7.57 -16.36
N ARG A 136 -5.95 7.02 -15.71
CA ARG A 136 -7.17 6.63 -16.39
C ARG A 136 -8.19 7.75 -16.42
N LYS A 137 -8.37 8.43 -15.28
CA LYS A 137 -9.29 9.56 -15.16
C LYS A 137 -8.99 10.33 -13.87
N GLU A 138 -9.48 11.55 -13.79
CA GLU A 138 -9.49 12.33 -12.57
C GLU A 138 -10.83 12.15 -11.86
N GLU A 139 -10.79 12.06 -10.54
CA GLU A 139 -11.97 11.85 -9.72
C GLU A 139 -11.97 12.82 -8.54
N LYS A 140 -13.16 13.17 -8.08
CA LYS A 140 -13.33 13.95 -6.85
C LYS A 140 -13.59 13.01 -5.70
N ASN A 141 -12.88 13.22 -4.60
CA ASN A 141 -13.10 12.48 -3.36
C ASN A 141 -14.15 13.22 -2.53
N LEU A 142 -15.27 12.58 -2.27
CA LEU A 142 -16.39 13.15 -1.53
C LEU A 142 -16.59 12.37 -0.25
N ILE A 143 -16.79 13.07 0.86
CA ILE A 143 -17.03 12.45 2.17
C ILE A 143 -18.18 13.15 2.88
N LYS A 144 -18.94 12.39 3.63
CA LYS A 144 -19.94 12.89 4.58
C LYS A 144 -19.68 12.20 5.91
N GLU A 145 -19.25 12.98 6.88
CA GLU A 145 -19.09 12.46 8.24
C GLU A 145 -20.47 12.24 8.85
N LEU A 146 -20.65 11.10 9.53
CA LEU A 146 -21.95 10.72 10.10
C LEU A 146 -22.04 11.00 11.59
N TYR A 147 -20.91 11.32 12.23
CA TYR A 147 -20.81 11.66 13.66
C TYR A 147 -19.98 12.91 13.87
#